data_f050a007f2d5af3fe4c3110bea9e7ef7
#
_entry.id   f050a007f2d5af3fe4c3110bea9e7ef7
#
_cell.length_a   1.000
_cell.length_b   1.000
_cell.length_c   1.000
_cell.angle_alpha   90.00
_cell.angle_beta   90.00
_cell.angle_gamma   90.00
#
_symmetry.space_group_name_H-M   'P 1'
#
loop_
_entity.id
_entity.type
_entity.pdbx_description
1 polymer ?
#
loop_
_entity_poly.entity_id
_entity_poly.type
_entity_poly.pdbx_seq_one_letter_code
_entity_poly.pdbx_strand_id
1 'polypeptide(L)'
;QVMLYNNQSPYTIALIVPNKDNLKRKLAHKNLTLESEEGCKYAIKKLEKELNKYKKGGDFEGMFPERWLPSTFAVLPEPFTEQNQMINSTMKMVRGKIEKFYADRIEFLYSAEGKQIFNEKNLDSLK
;
A
#
# COMPACT_ATOMS: atom_id res chain seq x y z
N GLN A 1 -5.11 -2.26 6.20
CA GLN A 1 -4.86 -0.90 6.68
C GLN A 1 -4.25 -0.06 5.57
N VAL A 2 -4.72 1.14 5.39
CA VAL A 2 -4.23 2.07 4.36
C VAL A 2 -4.09 3.46 4.96
N MET A 3 -2.96 4.11 4.70
CA MET A 3 -2.74 5.50 5.08
C MET A 3 -2.34 6.31 3.84
N LEU A 4 -3.10 7.36 3.53
CA LEU A 4 -2.77 8.27 2.45
C LEU A 4 -1.82 9.37 2.96
N TYR A 5 -0.91 9.80 2.11
CA TYR A 5 0.07 10.83 2.44
C TYR A 5 0.29 11.77 1.25
N ASN A 6 0.27 13.08 1.52
CA ASN A 6 0.65 14.10 0.54
C ASN A 6 0.95 15.41 1.28
N ASN A 7 2.11 15.51 1.89
CA ASN A 7 2.51 16.72 2.60
C ASN A 7 3.14 17.72 1.60
N GLN A 8 2.28 18.41 0.83
CA GLN A 8 2.68 19.35 -0.21
C GLN A 8 3.60 18.73 -1.28
N SER A 9 3.49 17.42 -1.44
CA SER A 9 4.26 16.67 -2.42
C SER A 9 3.57 16.69 -3.78
N PRO A 10 4.27 16.36 -4.89
CA PRO A 10 3.71 16.46 -6.24
C PRO A 10 2.52 15.54 -6.50
N TYR A 11 2.36 14.45 -5.74
CA TYR A 11 1.24 13.54 -5.85
C TYR A 11 0.99 12.82 -4.52
N THR A 12 -0.22 12.29 -4.36
CA THR A 12 -0.59 11.51 -3.19
C THR A 12 -0.04 10.09 -3.31
N ILE A 13 0.42 9.54 -2.19
CA ILE A 13 0.87 8.15 -2.11
C ILE A 13 0.08 7.43 -1.02
N ALA A 14 0.13 6.10 -1.04
CA ALA A 14 -0.49 5.27 -0.02
C ALA A 14 0.53 4.34 0.64
N LEU A 15 0.39 4.17 1.95
CA LEU A 15 1.07 3.10 2.69
C LEU A 15 0.01 2.03 2.94
N ILE A 16 0.25 0.81 2.45
CA ILE A 16 -0.72 -0.27 2.51
C ILE A 16 -0.20 -1.43 3.34
N VAL A 17 -0.95 -1.81 4.36
CA VAL A 17 -0.72 -3.06 5.08
C VAL A 17 -1.77 -4.06 4.58
N PRO A 18 -1.39 -5.01 3.73
CA PRO A 18 -2.34 -5.94 3.14
C PRO A 18 -2.81 -7.00 4.14
N ASN A 19 -3.98 -7.57 3.89
CA ASN A 19 -4.41 -8.76 4.59
C ASN A 19 -3.73 -9.96 3.93
N LYS A 20 -2.60 -10.39 4.48
CA LYS A 20 -1.79 -11.46 3.89
C LYS A 20 -2.52 -12.79 3.85
N ASP A 21 -3.37 -13.09 4.83
CA ASP A 21 -4.14 -14.34 4.83
C ASP A 21 -5.11 -14.40 3.65
N ASN A 22 -5.77 -13.29 3.37
CA ASN A 22 -6.67 -13.18 2.23
C ASN A 22 -5.90 -13.31 0.91
N LEU A 23 -4.74 -12.66 0.80
CA LEU A 23 -3.88 -12.78 -0.38
C LEU A 23 -3.41 -14.20 -0.59
N LYS A 24 -2.99 -14.88 0.47
CA LYS A 24 -2.55 -16.29 0.39
C LYS A 24 -3.65 -17.19 -0.13
N ARG A 25 -4.90 -16.99 0.33
CA ARG A 25 -6.04 -17.78 -0.15
C ARG A 25 -6.31 -17.54 -1.64
N LYS A 26 -6.27 -16.28 -2.08
CA LYS A 26 -6.47 -15.94 -3.49
C LYS A 26 -5.36 -16.51 -4.37
N LEU A 27 -4.12 -16.47 -3.89
CA LEU A 27 -2.98 -17.02 -4.60
C LEU A 27 -3.05 -18.54 -4.72
N ALA A 28 -3.53 -19.22 -3.67
CA ALA A 28 -3.67 -20.67 -3.68
C ALA A 28 -4.58 -21.14 -4.81
N HIS A 29 -5.64 -20.38 -5.13
CA HIS A 29 -6.52 -20.69 -6.26
C HIS A 29 -5.79 -20.63 -7.61
N LYS A 30 -4.66 -19.94 -7.68
CA LYS A 30 -3.83 -19.81 -8.88
C LYS A 30 -2.55 -20.63 -8.80
N ASN A 31 -2.42 -21.47 -7.75
CA ASN A 31 -1.21 -22.24 -7.49
C ASN A 31 0.05 -21.37 -7.32
N LEU A 32 -0.13 -20.17 -6.72
CA LEU A 32 0.94 -19.22 -6.45
C LEU A 32 1.11 -19.03 -4.94
N THR A 33 2.30 -18.55 -4.54
CA THR A 33 2.61 -18.22 -3.14
C THR A 33 3.27 -16.86 -3.04
N LEU A 34 3.22 -16.25 -1.86
CA LEU A 34 3.91 -14.97 -1.62
C LEU A 34 5.43 -15.13 -1.55
N GLU A 35 5.93 -16.36 -1.49
CA GLU A 35 7.37 -16.64 -1.49
C GLU A 35 7.97 -16.54 -2.89
N SER A 36 7.15 -16.65 -3.94
CA SER A 36 7.61 -16.52 -5.32
C SER A 36 7.45 -15.07 -5.81
N GLU A 37 8.32 -14.66 -6.72
CA GLU A 37 8.23 -13.34 -7.34
C GLU A 37 6.91 -13.18 -8.11
N GLU A 38 6.49 -14.22 -8.82
CA GLU A 38 5.24 -14.22 -9.57
C GLU A 38 4.03 -14.03 -8.66
N GLY A 39 4.00 -14.71 -7.51
CA GLY A 39 2.96 -14.56 -6.51
C GLY A 39 2.91 -13.15 -5.93
N CYS A 40 4.07 -12.57 -5.63
CA CYS A 40 4.17 -11.20 -5.14
C CYS A 40 3.65 -10.20 -6.16
N LYS A 41 4.01 -10.36 -7.43
CA LYS A 41 3.53 -9.49 -8.50
C LYS A 41 2.01 -9.59 -8.66
N TYR A 42 1.46 -10.79 -8.56
CA TYR A 42 0.01 -10.98 -8.61
C TYR A 42 -0.68 -10.26 -7.46
N ALA A 43 -0.12 -10.37 -6.25
CA ALA A 43 -0.68 -9.69 -5.07
C ALA A 43 -0.67 -8.17 -5.23
N ILE A 44 0.44 -7.60 -5.70
CA ILE A 44 0.58 -6.16 -5.93
C ILE A 44 -0.44 -5.70 -6.97
N LYS A 45 -0.63 -6.46 -8.03
CA LYS A 45 -1.61 -6.16 -9.08
C LYS A 45 -3.03 -6.14 -8.53
N LYS A 46 -3.35 -7.04 -7.60
CA LYS A 46 -4.65 -7.06 -6.92
C LYS A 46 -4.85 -5.80 -6.08
N LEU A 47 -3.82 -5.35 -5.37
CA LEU A 47 -3.89 -4.11 -4.61
C LEU A 47 -4.11 -2.90 -5.51
N GLU A 48 -3.40 -2.84 -6.64
CA GLU A 48 -3.59 -1.79 -7.63
C GLU A 48 -5.01 -1.78 -8.17
N LYS A 49 -5.57 -2.95 -8.44
CA LYS A 49 -6.93 -3.08 -8.96
C LYS A 49 -7.96 -2.50 -7.99
N GLU A 50 -7.77 -2.72 -6.68
CA GLU A 50 -8.66 -2.14 -5.67
C GLU A 50 -8.59 -0.61 -5.66
N LEU A 51 -7.39 -0.05 -5.78
CA LEU A 51 -7.22 1.41 -5.85
C LEU A 51 -7.82 1.99 -7.14
N ASN A 52 -7.68 1.29 -8.24
CA ASN A 52 -8.17 1.76 -9.54
C ASN A 52 -9.69 1.82 -9.61
N LYS A 53 -10.41 1.15 -8.71
CA LYS A 53 -11.88 1.26 -8.64
C LYS A 53 -12.35 2.69 -8.38
N TYR A 54 -11.53 3.50 -7.73
CA TYR A 54 -11.86 4.89 -7.38
C TYR A 54 -11.35 5.90 -8.42
N LYS A 55 -10.57 5.44 -9.39
CA LYS A 55 -10.00 6.28 -10.45
C LYS A 55 -10.93 6.34 -11.66
N LYS A 56 -10.60 7.22 -12.61
CA LYS A 56 -11.37 7.38 -13.83
C LYS A 56 -11.52 6.04 -14.57
N GLY A 57 -12.75 5.69 -14.91
CA GLY A 57 -13.06 4.42 -15.55
C GLY A 57 -13.31 3.27 -14.59
N GLY A 58 -13.14 3.47 -13.28
CA GLY A 58 -13.41 2.45 -12.27
C GLY A 58 -14.84 2.48 -11.75
N ASP A 59 -15.22 1.44 -10.99
CA ASP A 59 -16.58 1.27 -10.46
C ASP A 59 -17.03 2.42 -9.56
N PHE A 60 -16.08 3.03 -8.85
CA PHE A 60 -16.36 4.11 -7.88
C PHE A 60 -15.80 5.45 -8.34
N GLU A 61 -15.72 5.66 -9.66
CA GLU A 61 -15.25 6.91 -10.25
C GLU A 61 -16.01 8.09 -9.68
N GLY A 62 -15.29 9.15 -9.33
CA GLY A 62 -15.89 10.40 -8.84
C GLY A 62 -16.26 10.41 -7.37
N MET A 63 -16.11 9.29 -6.65
CA MET A 63 -16.40 9.23 -5.21
C MET A 63 -15.46 10.13 -4.40
N PHE A 64 -14.21 10.27 -4.85
CA PHE A 64 -13.20 11.14 -4.23
C PHE A 64 -12.58 12.06 -5.27
N PRO A 65 -12.15 13.28 -4.88
CA PRO A 65 -11.38 14.13 -5.79
C PRO A 65 -10.14 13.40 -6.30
N GLU A 66 -9.83 13.58 -7.57
CA GLU A 66 -8.72 12.89 -8.23
C GLU A 66 -7.38 13.10 -7.50
N ARG A 67 -7.15 14.32 -6.97
CA ARG A 67 -5.92 14.64 -6.23
C ARG A 67 -5.75 13.85 -4.93
N TRP A 68 -6.83 13.23 -4.41
CA TRP A 68 -6.79 12.42 -3.20
C TRP A 68 -6.43 10.96 -3.49
N LEU A 69 -6.45 10.57 -4.76
CA LEU A 69 -6.17 9.20 -5.16
C LEU A 69 -4.65 8.99 -5.26
N PRO A 70 -4.13 7.88 -4.72
CA PRO A 70 -2.68 7.65 -4.75
C PRO A 70 -2.19 7.31 -6.15
N SER A 71 -1.06 7.91 -6.54
CA SER A 71 -0.38 7.61 -7.81
C SER A 71 0.50 6.37 -7.71
N THR A 72 0.97 6.08 -6.51
CA THR A 72 1.76 4.87 -6.22
C THR A 72 1.57 4.49 -4.76
N PHE A 73 2.05 3.34 -4.36
CA PHE A 73 1.92 2.88 -2.98
C PHE A 73 3.11 2.05 -2.53
N ALA A 74 3.30 2.00 -1.22
CA ALA A 74 4.25 1.11 -0.57
C ALA A 74 3.48 0.01 0.15
N VAL A 75 3.89 -1.24 -0.05
CA VAL A 75 3.38 -2.38 0.72
C VAL A 75 4.26 -2.52 1.95
N LEU A 76 3.63 -2.53 3.12
CA LEU A 76 4.35 -2.63 4.39
C LEU A 76 4.22 -4.05 4.96
N PRO A 77 5.30 -4.58 5.58
CA PRO A 77 5.31 -5.96 6.06
C PRO A 77 4.55 -6.17 7.37
N GLU A 78 4.40 -5.12 8.17
CA GLU A 78 3.82 -5.22 9.51
C GLU A 78 2.61 -4.31 9.69
N PRO A 79 1.56 -4.78 10.40
CA PRO A 79 0.39 -3.95 10.66
C PRO A 79 0.68 -2.82 11.65
N PHE A 80 -0.16 -1.80 11.61
CA PHE A 80 -0.16 -0.74 12.63
C PHE A 80 -0.90 -1.28 13.85
N THR A 81 -0.25 -1.28 15.00
CA THR A 81 -0.79 -1.85 16.25
C THR A 81 -0.56 -0.90 17.43
N GLU A 82 -1.22 -1.20 18.56
CA GLU A 82 -0.96 -0.47 19.78
C GLU A 82 0.44 -0.80 20.34
N GLN A 83 0.91 -2.04 20.14
CA GLN A 83 2.21 -2.49 20.60
C GLN A 83 3.35 -1.71 19.94
N ASN A 84 3.25 -1.41 18.65
CA ASN A 84 4.25 -0.59 17.97
C ASN A 84 3.91 0.90 18.03
N GLN A 85 2.83 1.26 18.73
CA GLN A 85 2.39 2.63 18.98
C GLN A 85 1.97 3.40 17.73
N MET A 86 1.70 2.72 16.63
CA MET A 86 1.22 3.33 15.39
C MET A 86 -0.30 3.49 15.36
N ILE A 87 -0.99 2.84 16.28
CA ILE A 87 -2.42 3.02 16.56
C ILE A 87 -2.55 3.38 18.03
N ASN A 88 -3.41 4.34 18.38
CA ASN A 88 -3.66 4.71 19.76
C ASN A 88 -4.76 3.84 20.39
N SER A 89 -5.06 4.08 21.67
CA SER A 89 -6.05 3.30 22.42
C SER A 89 -7.47 3.41 21.85
N THR A 90 -7.76 4.43 21.05
CA THR A 90 -9.05 4.60 20.38
C THR A 90 -9.05 4.03 18.96
N MET A 91 -8.05 3.24 18.61
CA MET A 91 -7.87 2.59 17.31
C MET A 91 -7.65 3.56 16.14
N LYS A 92 -7.18 4.77 16.43
CA LYS A 92 -6.85 5.77 15.42
C LYS A 92 -5.35 5.72 15.10
N MET A 93 -5.00 5.91 13.83
CA MET A 93 -3.61 5.96 13.39
C MET A 93 -2.88 7.16 13.99
N VAL A 94 -1.69 6.91 14.52
CA VAL A 94 -0.78 7.97 14.97
C VAL A 94 0.09 8.35 13.79
N ARG A 95 -0.42 9.24 12.94
CA ARG A 95 0.17 9.56 11.64
C ARG A 95 1.60 10.04 11.72
N GLY A 96 1.90 10.94 12.66
CA GLY A 96 3.26 11.46 12.82
C GLY A 96 4.29 10.38 13.12
N LYS A 97 3.90 9.38 13.89
CA LYS A 97 4.78 8.27 14.22
C LYS A 97 5.00 7.35 13.04
N ILE A 98 3.93 7.05 12.29
CA ILE A 98 3.99 6.23 11.08
C ILE A 98 4.88 6.92 10.03
N GLU A 99 4.68 8.21 9.81
CA GLU A 99 5.47 8.99 8.87
C GLU A 99 6.96 9.00 9.24
N LYS A 100 7.27 9.13 10.51
CA LYS A 100 8.66 9.13 10.97
C LYS A 100 9.31 7.76 10.81
N PHE A 101 8.61 6.70 11.17
CA PHE A 101 9.13 5.34 11.08
C PHE A 101 9.36 4.92 9.63
N TYR A 102 8.44 5.29 8.74
CA TYR A 102 8.53 4.91 7.32
C TYR A 102 9.01 6.06 6.43
N ALA A 103 9.72 7.05 6.99
CA ALA A 103 10.20 8.21 6.23
C ALA A 103 10.96 7.80 4.96
N ASP A 104 11.84 6.80 5.06
CA ASP A 104 12.62 6.33 3.91
C ASP A 104 11.73 5.70 2.83
N ARG A 105 10.70 4.94 3.24
CA ARG A 105 9.76 4.33 2.30
C ARG A 105 8.91 5.40 1.60
N ILE A 106 8.50 6.43 2.33
CA ILE A 106 7.74 7.55 1.79
C ILE A 106 8.58 8.31 0.76
N GLU A 107 9.82 8.64 1.12
CA GLU A 107 10.74 9.32 0.22
C GLU A 107 11.01 8.51 -1.06
N PHE A 108 11.19 7.20 -0.91
CA PHE A 108 11.38 6.30 -2.04
C PHE A 108 10.22 6.35 -3.05
N LEU A 109 8.98 6.51 -2.56
CA LEU A 109 7.80 6.56 -3.43
C LEU A 109 7.77 7.79 -4.34
N TYR A 110 8.54 8.83 -4.02
CA TYR A 110 8.66 10.01 -4.87
C TYR A 110 9.84 9.92 -5.82
N SER A 111 10.57 8.80 -5.82
CA SER A 111 11.65 8.53 -6.77
C SER A 111 11.09 7.88 -8.04
N ALA A 112 11.91 7.83 -9.09
CA ALA A 112 11.52 7.18 -10.34
C ALA A 112 11.19 5.69 -10.15
N GLU A 113 11.96 4.98 -9.32
CA GLU A 113 11.69 3.57 -9.00
C GLU A 113 10.43 3.41 -8.19
N GLY A 114 10.17 4.31 -7.24
CA GLY A 114 9.00 4.26 -6.37
C GLY A 114 7.69 4.45 -7.10
N LYS A 115 7.70 5.11 -8.25
CA LYS A 115 6.51 5.24 -9.09
C LYS A 115 6.09 3.92 -9.72
N GLN A 116 6.99 2.96 -9.81
CA GLN A 116 6.70 1.60 -10.27
C GLN A 116 6.22 0.77 -9.10
N ILE A 117 4.99 0.30 -9.14
CA ILE A 117 4.42 -0.49 -8.02
C ILE A 117 5.13 -1.84 -7.85
N PHE A 118 5.73 -2.38 -8.92
CA PHE A 118 6.46 -3.65 -8.88
C PHE A 118 7.93 -3.44 -8.48
N ASN A 119 8.21 -2.49 -7.60
CA ASN A 119 9.56 -2.26 -7.11
C ASN A 119 9.99 -3.33 -6.09
N GLU A 120 11.30 -3.47 -5.92
CA GLU A 120 11.89 -4.48 -5.05
C GLU A 120 11.40 -4.38 -3.60
N LYS A 121 11.25 -3.16 -3.09
CA LYS A 121 10.79 -2.95 -1.71
C LYS A 121 9.39 -3.49 -1.47
N ASN A 122 8.48 -3.32 -2.44
CA ASN A 122 7.13 -3.86 -2.35
C ASN A 122 7.13 -5.38 -2.43
N LEU A 123 7.94 -5.94 -3.32
CA LEU A 123 8.06 -7.39 -3.45
C LEU A 123 8.62 -8.01 -2.16
N ASP A 124 9.66 -7.41 -1.59
CA ASP A 124 10.28 -7.91 -0.36
C ASP A 124 9.32 -7.85 0.83
N SER A 125 8.47 -6.86 0.91
CA SER A 125 7.50 -6.72 2.01
C SER A 125 6.44 -7.82 2.02
N LEU A 126 6.19 -8.46 0.89
CA LEU A 126 5.20 -9.54 0.77
C LEU A 126 5.81 -10.93 1.04
N LYS A 127 7.10 -11.06 0.90
CA LYS A 127 7.80 -12.36 1.09
C LYS A 127 7.85 -12.82 2.55
#